data_86bbd6191b7e7852cc6a02a91d18c683
#
_entry.id   86bbd6191b7e7852cc6a02a91d18c683
#
_cell.length_a   1.000
_cell.length_b   1.000
_cell.length_c   1.000
_cell.angle_alpha   90.00
_cell.angle_beta   90.00
_cell.angle_gamma   90.00
#
_symmetry.space_group_name_H-M   'P 1'
#
loop_
_entity.id
_entity.type
_entity.pdbx_description
1 polymer ?
#
loop_
_entity_poly.entity_id
_entity_poly.type
_entity_poly.pdbx_seq_one_letter_code
_entity_poly.pdbx_strand_id
1 'polypeptide(L)'
;MSGIYHPQGFFNAHARYYKQKMIKSTIAAVAASPFLFAGAAFAGPYVNLEATGSYPDGAYTSGGLEAVVGYEGATESGIGYYVSAGPTVTHTETEDEFGDVELIGYVGASYDKFYGEISGVTTPADDIDWAAKAGVKFVF
;
A
#
# COMPACT_ATOMS: atom_id res chain seq x y z
N MET A 1 -54.40 -15.21 -36.19
CA MET A 1 -52.93 -15.45 -36.10
C MET A 1 -52.35 -14.44 -35.13
N SER A 2 -52.13 -14.86 -33.91
CA SER A 2 -51.59 -14.03 -32.81
C SER A 2 -50.12 -14.35 -32.61
N GLY A 3 -49.25 -13.41 -32.92
CA GLY A 3 -47.81 -13.49 -32.65
C GLY A 3 -47.52 -12.97 -31.27
N ILE A 4 -47.06 -13.83 -30.37
CA ILE A 4 -46.62 -13.49 -29.04
C ILE A 4 -45.14 -13.05 -29.11
N TYR A 5 -44.88 -11.75 -28.90
CA TYR A 5 -43.54 -11.26 -28.71
C TYR A 5 -43.09 -11.49 -27.24
N HIS A 6 -42.05 -12.28 -27.07
CA HIS A 6 -41.34 -12.45 -25.79
C HIS A 6 -40.17 -11.46 -25.73
N PRO A 7 -40.13 -10.53 -24.78
CA PRO A 7 -38.93 -9.77 -24.54
C PRO A 7 -38.03 -10.48 -23.50
N GLN A 8 -37.14 -11.33 -23.97
CA GLN A 8 -36.06 -11.87 -23.14
C GLN A 8 -34.79 -11.07 -23.50
N GLY A 9 -34.30 -10.18 -22.65
CA GLY A 9 -33.01 -9.59 -22.91
C GLY A 9 -32.57 -8.37 -22.11
N PHE A 10 -33.12 -8.11 -20.94
CA PHE A 10 -32.67 -6.91 -20.18
C PHE A 10 -32.08 -7.16 -18.78
N PHE A 11 -31.84 -8.40 -18.35
CA PHE A 11 -31.41 -8.66 -16.98
C PHE A 11 -29.94 -9.03 -16.76
N ASN A 12 -29.09 -9.04 -17.81
CA ASN A 12 -27.70 -9.52 -17.64
C ASN A 12 -26.60 -8.45 -17.72
N ALA A 13 -26.91 -7.18 -17.89
CA ALA A 13 -25.89 -6.15 -18.00
C ALA A 13 -25.45 -5.57 -16.65
N HIS A 14 -26.31 -5.58 -15.62
CA HIS A 14 -25.98 -4.97 -14.32
C HIS A 14 -25.16 -5.86 -13.39
N ALA A 15 -25.19 -7.17 -13.55
CA ALA A 15 -24.45 -8.08 -12.66
C ALA A 15 -22.94 -8.16 -12.95
N ARG A 16 -22.48 -7.74 -14.14
CA ARG A 16 -21.05 -7.75 -14.48
C ARG A 16 -20.30 -6.51 -14.03
N TYR A 17 -20.99 -5.40 -13.81
CA TYR A 17 -20.35 -4.14 -13.43
C TYR A 17 -19.89 -4.12 -11.97
N TYR A 18 -20.55 -4.86 -11.09
CA TYR A 18 -20.18 -4.91 -9.67
C TYR A 18 -19.05 -5.89 -9.33
N LYS A 19 -18.72 -6.84 -10.20
CA LYS A 19 -17.65 -7.81 -9.95
C LYS A 19 -16.24 -7.31 -10.29
N GLN A 20 -16.12 -6.25 -11.07
CA GLN A 20 -14.81 -5.71 -11.44
C GLN A 20 -14.27 -4.63 -10.49
N LYS A 21 -15.09 -4.10 -9.59
CA LYS A 21 -14.66 -3.05 -8.64
C LYS A 21 -13.97 -3.57 -7.38
N MET A 22 -14.01 -4.88 -7.11
CA MET A 22 -13.49 -5.45 -5.87
C MET A 22 -12.10 -6.10 -5.97
N ILE A 23 -11.43 -6.06 -7.11
CA ILE A 23 -10.11 -6.69 -7.27
C ILE A 23 -8.96 -5.65 -7.36
N LYS A 24 -9.27 -4.36 -7.40
CA LYS A 24 -8.26 -3.32 -7.64
C LYS A 24 -7.54 -2.79 -6.40
N SER A 25 -7.92 -3.17 -5.20
CA SER A 25 -7.34 -2.58 -3.97
C SER A 25 -6.33 -3.45 -3.21
N THR A 26 -5.90 -4.60 -3.75
CA THR A 26 -5.15 -5.56 -2.93
C THR A 26 -3.65 -5.65 -3.25
N ILE A 27 -3.09 -4.84 -4.13
CA ILE A 27 -1.68 -4.98 -4.54
C ILE A 27 -0.77 -3.84 -4.05
N ALA A 28 -1.29 -2.85 -3.37
CA ALA A 28 -0.49 -1.70 -2.93
C ALA A 28 0.39 -1.93 -1.69
N ALA A 29 0.48 -3.13 -1.14
CA ALA A 29 1.06 -3.34 0.18
C ALA A 29 2.41 -4.08 0.21
N VAL A 30 3.22 -4.10 -0.82
CA VAL A 30 4.52 -4.82 -0.82
C VAL A 30 5.70 -3.94 -1.19
N ALA A 31 5.67 -2.68 -0.88
CA ALA A 31 6.89 -1.91 -0.81
C ALA A 31 7.37 -1.89 0.65
N ALA A 32 8.03 -2.94 1.08
CA ALA A 32 8.71 -2.95 2.36
C ALA A 32 9.90 -1.99 2.27
N SER A 33 9.84 -0.89 3.00
CA SER A 33 10.99 -0.02 3.18
C SER A 33 12.19 -0.83 3.66
N PRO A 34 13.26 -0.96 2.89
CA PRO A 34 14.45 -1.72 3.30
C PRO A 34 15.27 -1.02 4.39
N PHE A 35 14.85 0.16 4.85
CA PHE A 35 15.63 1.01 5.75
C PHE A 35 15.55 0.66 7.24
N LEU A 36 14.75 -0.31 7.62
CA LEU A 36 14.48 -0.61 9.02
C LEU A 36 15.64 -1.19 9.82
N PHE A 37 16.82 -1.41 9.24
CA PHE A 37 17.87 -2.12 9.95
C PHE A 37 19.31 -1.69 9.61
N ALA A 38 19.50 -0.46 9.26
CA ALA A 38 20.82 0.15 9.46
C ALA A 38 20.98 0.31 10.96
N GLY A 39 21.83 -0.51 11.54
CA GLY A 39 21.97 -0.77 12.96
C GLY A 39 21.79 0.44 13.88
N ALA A 40 21.45 0.22 15.10
CA ALA A 40 21.11 1.08 16.24
C ALA A 40 21.94 2.36 16.51
N ALA A 41 22.49 3.00 15.49
CA ALA A 41 23.33 4.18 15.59
C ALA A 41 22.61 5.50 15.28
N PHE A 42 21.40 5.49 14.74
CA PHE A 42 20.72 6.71 14.33
C PHE A 42 19.28 6.74 14.88
N ALA A 43 19.17 7.13 16.15
CA ALA A 43 17.89 7.58 16.68
C ALA A 43 17.70 9.04 16.25
N GLY A 44 16.59 9.35 15.57
CA GLY A 44 16.35 10.73 15.16
C GLY A 44 15.28 10.86 14.06
N PRO A 45 15.03 12.11 13.66
CA PRO A 45 14.14 12.41 12.55
C PRO A 45 14.77 11.98 11.22
N TYR A 46 13.92 11.51 10.28
CA TYR A 46 14.34 11.17 8.94
C TYR A 46 13.30 11.57 7.89
N VAL A 47 13.72 11.61 6.65
CA VAL A 47 12.87 11.74 5.46
C VAL A 47 13.12 10.52 4.58
N ASN A 48 12.07 9.88 4.11
CA ASN A 48 12.15 8.82 3.12
C ASN A 48 11.40 9.24 1.85
N LEU A 49 12.05 9.04 0.70
CA LEU A 49 11.46 9.21 -0.63
C LEU A 49 11.53 7.87 -1.32
N GLU A 50 10.40 7.34 -1.72
CA GLU A 50 10.31 6.02 -2.34
C GLU A 50 9.53 6.06 -3.64
N ALA A 51 10.01 5.32 -4.62
CA ALA A 51 9.31 5.06 -5.85
C ALA A 51 9.16 3.55 -6.03
N THR A 52 7.94 3.10 -6.30
CA THR A 52 7.61 1.69 -6.49
C THR A 52 7.06 1.45 -7.88
N GLY A 53 7.21 0.24 -8.40
CA GLY A 53 6.65 -0.16 -9.68
C GLY A 53 6.26 -1.63 -9.67
N SER A 54 5.16 -1.96 -10.31
CA SER A 54 4.65 -3.32 -10.49
C SER A 54 4.72 -3.69 -11.97
N TYR A 55 5.35 -4.83 -12.25
CA TYR A 55 5.62 -5.33 -13.61
C TYR A 55 5.20 -6.80 -13.74
N PRO A 56 3.91 -7.13 -13.60
CA PRO A 56 3.46 -8.50 -13.85
C PRO A 56 3.75 -8.87 -15.30
N ASP A 57 4.33 -10.06 -15.50
CA ASP A 57 4.74 -10.57 -16.81
C ASP A 57 5.71 -9.65 -17.60
N GLY A 58 6.45 -8.79 -16.89
CA GLY A 58 7.44 -7.88 -17.48
C GLY A 58 6.87 -6.58 -18.05
N ALA A 59 5.55 -6.36 -18.00
CA ALA A 59 4.91 -5.13 -18.40
C ALA A 59 4.61 -4.24 -17.18
N TYR A 60 4.84 -2.93 -17.30
CA TYR A 60 4.44 -1.97 -16.27
C TYR A 60 2.92 -1.96 -16.11
N THR A 61 2.43 -2.01 -14.89
CA THR A 61 1.00 -1.99 -14.60
C THR A 61 0.63 -0.84 -13.68
N SER A 62 1.44 -0.59 -12.66
CA SER A 62 1.21 0.48 -11.69
C SER A 62 2.50 0.86 -10.99
N GLY A 63 2.50 2.02 -10.38
CA GLY A 63 3.60 2.48 -9.55
C GLY A 63 3.12 3.49 -8.51
N GLY A 64 3.99 3.86 -7.60
CA GLY A 64 3.73 4.83 -6.55
C GLY A 64 4.93 5.71 -6.29
N LEU A 65 4.66 6.93 -5.86
CA LEU A 65 5.64 7.84 -5.29
C LEU A 65 5.21 8.19 -3.88
N GLU A 66 6.12 8.11 -2.95
CA GLU A 66 5.87 8.37 -1.54
C GLU A 66 6.95 9.28 -0.98
N ALA A 67 6.55 10.21 -0.11
CA ALA A 67 7.45 11.09 0.61
C ALA A 67 6.99 11.18 2.06
N VAL A 68 7.71 10.54 2.98
CA VAL A 68 7.35 10.55 4.39
C VAL A 68 8.43 11.19 5.25
N VAL A 69 8.00 11.85 6.30
CA VAL A 69 8.86 12.28 7.40
C VAL A 69 8.59 11.40 8.60
N GLY A 70 9.62 11.06 9.35
CA GLY A 70 9.48 10.16 10.47
C GLY A 70 10.50 10.38 11.56
N TYR A 71 10.34 9.58 12.59
CA TYR A 71 11.28 9.49 13.69
C TYR A 71 11.52 8.01 14.00
N GLU A 72 12.77 7.64 14.15
CA GLU A 72 13.16 6.30 14.55
C GLU A 72 14.04 6.33 15.79
N GLY A 73 14.08 5.26 16.53
CA GLY A 73 14.87 5.14 17.72
C GLY A 73 15.00 3.72 18.21
N ALA A 74 15.80 3.56 19.27
CA ALA A 74 15.91 2.30 19.98
C ALA A 74 15.90 2.55 21.49
N THR A 75 15.29 1.63 22.23
CA THR A 75 15.33 1.60 23.68
C THR A 75 16.65 0.98 24.18
N GLU A 76 17.02 1.23 25.43
CA GLU A 76 18.16 0.57 26.07
C GLU A 76 18.04 -0.96 26.09
N SER A 77 16.83 -1.48 26.06
CA SER A 77 16.56 -2.93 25.99
C SER A 77 16.69 -3.51 24.57
N GLY A 78 17.06 -2.71 23.57
CA GLY A 78 17.26 -3.16 22.19
C GLY A 78 15.98 -3.25 21.34
N ILE A 79 14.88 -2.64 21.78
CA ILE A 79 13.68 -2.51 20.97
C ILE A 79 13.87 -1.31 20.05
N GLY A 80 13.96 -1.56 18.73
CA GLY A 80 13.88 -0.53 17.71
C GLY A 80 12.43 -0.15 17.44
N TYR A 81 12.17 1.12 17.15
CA TYR A 81 10.84 1.62 16.77
C TYR A 81 10.96 2.75 15.77
N TYR A 82 9.91 2.96 15.02
CA TYR A 82 9.75 4.11 14.13
C TYR A 82 8.29 4.46 13.95
N VAL A 83 8.07 5.72 13.59
CA VAL A 83 6.80 6.26 13.14
C VAL A 83 7.07 7.23 12.00
N SER A 84 6.26 7.17 10.94
CA SER A 84 6.36 8.12 9.84
C SER A 84 5.01 8.37 9.20
N ALA A 85 4.91 9.51 8.53
CA ALA A 85 3.73 9.83 7.73
C ALA A 85 4.09 10.82 6.62
N GLY A 86 3.29 10.83 5.55
CA GLY A 86 3.45 11.76 4.45
C GLY A 86 2.53 11.48 3.27
N PRO A 87 2.64 12.28 2.21
CA PRO A 87 1.88 12.07 0.99
C PRO A 87 2.37 10.86 0.20
N THR A 88 1.41 10.20 -0.43
CA THR A 88 1.63 9.17 -1.44
C THR A 88 0.74 9.42 -2.64
N VAL A 89 1.17 9.02 -3.81
CA VAL A 89 0.39 9.08 -5.06
C VAL A 89 0.66 7.83 -5.86
N THR A 90 -0.39 7.28 -6.45
CA THR A 90 -0.31 6.08 -7.31
C THR A 90 -0.54 6.45 -8.76
N HIS A 91 0.08 5.70 -9.66
CA HIS A 91 -0.13 5.77 -11.10
C HIS A 91 -0.50 4.38 -11.60
N THR A 92 -1.47 4.31 -12.51
CA THR A 92 -1.87 3.06 -13.17
C THR A 92 -1.81 3.24 -14.68
N GLU A 93 -1.27 2.25 -15.39
CA GLU A 93 -1.15 2.28 -16.85
C GLU A 93 -2.51 2.50 -17.55
N THR A 94 -3.58 1.96 -16.96
CA THR A 94 -4.91 2.03 -17.55
C THR A 94 -5.49 3.46 -17.60
N GLU A 95 -5.07 4.32 -16.70
CA GLU A 95 -5.61 5.68 -16.56
C GLU A 95 -4.67 6.75 -17.16
N ASP A 96 -3.40 6.37 -17.39
CA ASP A 96 -2.33 7.25 -17.94
C ASP A 96 -2.19 8.60 -17.17
N GLU A 97 -2.70 8.63 -15.95
CA GLU A 97 -2.67 9.79 -15.05
C GLU A 97 -2.28 9.35 -13.64
N PHE A 98 -1.75 10.28 -12.87
CA PHE A 98 -1.57 10.08 -11.44
C PHE A 98 -2.92 10.16 -10.72
N GLY A 99 -3.15 9.26 -9.78
CA GLY A 99 -4.29 9.31 -8.89
C GLY A 99 -4.25 10.49 -7.92
N ASP A 100 -5.25 10.58 -7.08
CA ASP A 100 -5.30 11.58 -6.02
C ASP A 100 -4.13 11.43 -5.04
N VAL A 101 -3.70 12.54 -4.46
CA VAL A 101 -2.71 12.53 -3.37
C VAL A 101 -3.40 12.06 -2.10
N GLU A 102 -2.90 10.97 -1.54
CA GLU A 102 -3.37 10.37 -0.29
C GLU A 102 -2.33 10.59 0.81
N LEU A 103 -2.72 10.37 2.06
CA LEU A 103 -1.81 10.37 3.19
C LEU A 103 -1.57 8.94 3.65
N ILE A 104 -0.30 8.59 3.82
CA ILE A 104 0.11 7.29 4.36
C ILE A 104 0.84 7.48 5.68
N GLY A 105 0.68 6.53 6.58
CA GLY A 105 1.38 6.51 7.87
C GLY A 105 1.84 5.12 8.23
N TYR A 106 2.94 5.04 8.94
CA TYR A 106 3.58 3.80 9.38
C TYR A 106 3.93 3.86 10.85
N VAL A 107 3.74 2.75 11.54
CA VAL A 107 4.27 2.50 12.89
C VAL A 107 4.89 1.12 12.90
N GLY A 108 6.15 1.02 13.27
CA GLY A 108 6.86 -0.25 13.31
C GLY A 108 7.72 -0.41 14.55
N ALA A 109 7.98 -1.67 14.89
CA ALA A 109 8.89 -2.05 15.94
C ALA A 109 9.69 -3.30 15.57
N SER A 110 10.87 -3.42 16.17
CA SER A 110 11.73 -4.59 16.02
C SER A 110 12.40 -4.96 17.35
N TYR A 111 12.65 -6.23 17.52
CA TYR A 111 13.41 -6.75 18.67
C TYR A 111 14.20 -7.98 18.23
N ASP A 112 15.52 -7.94 18.44
CA ASP A 112 16.43 -8.98 17.95
C ASP A 112 16.22 -9.18 16.43
N LYS A 113 15.74 -10.33 16.01
CA LYS A 113 15.46 -10.67 14.62
C LYS A 113 13.99 -10.49 14.19
N PHE A 114 13.10 -10.22 15.12
CA PHE A 114 11.67 -10.05 14.86
C PHE A 114 11.34 -8.60 14.51
N TYR A 115 10.41 -8.39 13.60
CA TYR A 115 9.88 -7.07 13.30
C TYR A 115 8.38 -7.12 12.99
N GLY A 116 7.71 -6.00 13.20
CA GLY A 116 6.32 -5.79 12.83
C GLY A 116 6.07 -4.35 12.45
N GLU A 117 5.12 -4.13 11.55
CA GLU A 117 4.69 -2.81 11.10
C GLU A 117 3.19 -2.81 10.84
N ILE A 118 2.56 -1.70 11.16
CA ILE A 118 1.20 -1.37 10.75
C ILE A 118 1.28 -0.10 9.91
N SER A 119 0.57 -0.07 8.80
CA SER A 119 0.40 1.11 7.96
C SER A 119 -1.07 1.41 7.71
N GLY A 120 -1.38 2.67 7.46
CA GLY A 120 -2.69 3.11 7.05
C GLY A 120 -2.58 4.17 5.96
N VAL A 121 -3.41 4.08 4.94
CA VAL A 121 -3.50 5.05 3.86
C VAL A 121 -4.92 5.60 3.78
N THR A 122 -5.05 6.92 3.65
CA THR A 122 -6.36 7.54 3.43
C THR A 122 -6.87 7.21 2.03
N THR A 123 -8.18 7.06 1.90
CA THR A 123 -8.82 6.82 0.61
C THR A 123 -9.66 8.03 0.21
N PRO A 124 -9.99 8.21 -1.08
CA PRO A 124 -10.88 9.28 -1.54
C PRO A 124 -12.30 9.23 -0.93
N ALA A 125 -12.65 8.14 -0.27
CA ALA A 125 -13.93 7.93 0.40
C ALA A 125 -13.94 8.35 1.88
N ASP A 126 -12.92 9.10 2.34
CA ASP A 126 -12.73 9.47 3.76
C ASP A 126 -12.59 8.25 4.70
N ASP A 127 -12.11 7.14 4.19
CA ASP A 127 -11.82 5.93 4.94
C ASP A 127 -10.29 5.71 5.03
N ILE A 128 -9.86 4.73 5.80
CA ILE A 128 -8.45 4.36 5.93
C ILE A 128 -8.29 2.88 5.64
N ASP A 129 -7.49 2.59 4.63
CA ASP A 129 -7.07 1.22 4.32
C ASP A 129 -5.86 0.85 5.19
N TRP A 130 -6.00 -0.22 5.96
CA TRP A 130 -4.99 -0.71 6.88
C TRP A 130 -4.25 -1.90 6.33
N ALA A 131 -2.94 -1.93 6.56
CA ALA A 131 -2.10 -3.09 6.30
C ALA A 131 -1.21 -3.39 7.51
N ALA A 132 -0.85 -4.66 7.68
CA ALA A 132 0.10 -5.08 8.70
C ALA A 132 1.08 -6.10 8.11
N LYS A 133 2.32 -6.01 8.52
CA LYS A 133 3.34 -7.03 8.21
C LYS A 133 4.13 -7.39 9.46
N ALA A 134 4.58 -8.64 9.51
CA ALA A 134 5.51 -9.11 10.54
C ALA A 134 6.48 -10.11 9.91
N GLY A 135 7.68 -10.18 10.42
CA GLY A 135 8.68 -11.08 9.88
C GLY A 135 9.86 -11.34 10.81
N VAL A 136 10.76 -12.17 10.29
CA VAL A 136 12.02 -12.52 10.96
C VAL A 136 13.15 -12.26 9.99
N LYS A 137 14.18 -11.54 10.42
CA LYS A 137 15.38 -11.25 9.64
C LYS A 137 16.57 -11.98 10.24
N PHE A 138 17.23 -12.80 9.42
CA PHE A 138 18.50 -13.43 9.79
C PHE A 138 19.64 -12.69 9.08
N VAL A 139 20.69 -12.36 9.83
CA VAL A 139 21.94 -11.80 9.29
C VAL A 139 23.02 -12.84 9.50
N PHE A 140 23.71 -13.23 8.42
CA PHE A 140 24.78 -14.22 8.41
C PHE A 140 26.13 -13.55 8.27
#